data_1cd12c9406171a744a5e27d723e5c475
#
_entry.id   1cd12c9406171a744a5e27d723e5c475
#
_cell.length_a   1.000
_cell.length_b   1.000
_cell.length_c   1.000
_cell.angle_alpha   90.00
_cell.angle_beta   90.00
_cell.angle_gamma   90.00
#
_symmetry.space_group_name_H-M   'P 1'
#
loop_
_entity.id
_entity.type
_entity.pdbx_description
1 polymer ?
#
loop_
_entity_poly.entity_id
_entity_poly.type
_entity_poly.pdbx_seq_one_letter_code
_entity_poly.pdbx_strand_id
1 'polypeptide(L)'
;MTDAKGEGCMRKRKFHTTGQNMLFLLAAVWKYQRRLILNAILYAIVKAVESFALLYFPKWILDVLLGRLSTDLLIWLFLGFAAVGILPFFSRMLYNKGFAMIIQLCFILLESHQSACLSVDYEKMEAEDFENRVYSAMRGVMNNTTGAEGVLHRLYEWPGYLAALVVSIYALMQANVVLCLAALVVTTVNYALGQRAAARKGKSQKQL
;
A
#
# COMPACT_ATOMS: atom_id res chain seq x y z
N MET A 1 59.47 -16.58 -3.99
CA MET A 1 59.24 -16.52 -2.53
C MET A 1 58.85 -15.13 -2.20
N THR A 2 57.58 -14.89 -2.08
CA THR A 2 56.91 -13.93 -1.15
C THR A 2 55.42 -13.99 -1.46
N ASP A 3 54.69 -14.69 -0.57
CA ASP A 3 53.25 -14.73 -0.50
C ASP A 3 52.69 -13.32 -0.23
N ALA A 4 51.96 -12.79 -1.15
CA ALA A 4 51.07 -11.66 -0.91
C ALA A 4 49.67 -12.22 -0.64
N LYS A 5 49.39 -12.50 0.64
CA LYS A 5 48.04 -12.70 1.21
C LYS A 5 47.15 -11.52 0.89
N GLY A 6 46.42 -11.63 -0.20
CA GLY A 6 45.25 -10.81 -0.48
C GLY A 6 44.05 -11.27 0.37
N GLU A 7 44.10 -11.02 1.67
CA GLU A 7 42.89 -11.10 2.50
C GLU A 7 41.91 -10.00 2.08
N GLY A 8 41.15 -10.31 1.05
CA GLY A 8 39.96 -9.55 0.70
C GLY A 8 38.99 -9.54 1.88
N CYS A 9 39.00 -8.42 2.59
CA CYS A 9 38.05 -8.12 3.64
C CYS A 9 36.63 -8.17 3.07
N MET A 10 36.06 -9.38 2.99
CA MET A 10 34.65 -9.59 2.74
C MET A 10 33.90 -8.97 3.90
N ARG A 11 33.63 -7.66 3.80
CA ARG A 11 32.77 -6.92 4.72
C ARG A 11 31.44 -7.66 4.74
N LYS A 12 31.21 -8.49 5.78
CA LYS A 12 29.96 -9.23 6.01
C LYS A 12 28.80 -8.30 5.71
N ARG A 13 28.01 -8.61 4.65
CA ARG A 13 26.80 -7.85 4.31
C ARG A 13 25.93 -7.82 5.55
N LYS A 14 25.76 -6.67 6.18
CA LYS A 14 24.75 -6.49 7.22
C LYS A 14 23.40 -6.57 6.52
N PHE A 15 22.76 -7.73 6.59
CA PHE A 15 21.36 -7.84 6.20
C PHE A 15 20.55 -7.02 7.19
N HIS A 16 19.98 -5.91 6.73
CA HIS A 16 19.05 -5.15 7.53
C HIS A 16 17.76 -5.96 7.70
N THR A 17 17.21 -5.98 8.90
CA THR A 17 15.92 -6.62 9.15
C THR A 17 14.81 -5.85 8.41
N THR A 18 13.71 -6.53 8.06
CA THR A 18 12.56 -5.92 7.39
C THR A 18 12.08 -4.66 8.12
N GLY A 19 12.10 -4.68 9.46
CA GLY A 19 11.73 -3.52 10.28
C GLY A 19 12.69 -2.32 10.11
N GLN A 20 13.99 -2.57 10.00
CA GLN A 20 14.98 -1.51 9.75
C GLN A 20 14.79 -0.87 8.37
N ASN A 21 14.47 -1.68 7.35
CA ASN A 21 14.17 -1.18 6.02
C ASN A 21 12.88 -0.35 6.00
N MET A 22 11.84 -0.77 6.73
CA MET A 22 10.61 0.02 6.88
C MET A 22 10.87 1.36 7.59
N LEU A 23 11.63 1.37 8.67
CA LEU A 23 12.01 2.61 9.37
C LEU A 23 12.81 3.55 8.48
N PHE A 24 13.72 3.02 7.67
CA PHE A 24 14.47 3.81 6.68
C PHE A 24 13.52 4.47 5.66
N LEU A 25 12.56 3.72 5.11
CA LEU A 25 11.59 4.25 4.16
C LEU A 25 10.69 5.32 4.79
N LEU A 26 10.21 5.10 6.02
CA LEU A 26 9.42 6.09 6.74
C LEU A 26 10.23 7.37 7.04
N ALA A 27 11.50 7.23 7.41
CA ALA A 27 12.40 8.37 7.60
C ALA A 27 12.63 9.13 6.29
N ALA A 28 12.76 8.43 5.16
CA ALA A 28 12.87 9.03 3.84
C ALA A 28 11.60 9.81 3.45
N VAL A 29 10.41 9.22 3.69
CA VAL A 29 9.12 9.90 3.51
C VAL A 29 9.06 11.17 4.34
N TRP A 30 9.41 11.09 5.62
CA TRP A 30 9.40 12.25 6.53
C TRP A 30 10.36 13.35 6.09
N LYS A 31 11.54 12.98 5.60
CA LYS A 31 12.57 13.92 5.17
C LYS A 31 12.25 14.61 3.84
N TYR A 32 11.79 13.83 2.84
CA TYR A 32 11.67 14.30 1.45
C TYR A 32 10.23 14.60 1.04
N GLN A 33 9.23 13.89 1.61
CA GLN A 33 7.83 13.96 1.15
C GLN A 33 6.80 13.96 2.30
N ARG A 34 6.93 14.93 3.23
CA ARG A 34 5.97 15.07 4.35
C ARG A 34 4.51 15.18 3.91
N ARG A 35 4.27 15.75 2.72
CA ARG A 35 2.93 15.90 2.14
C ARG A 35 2.26 14.55 1.84
N LEU A 36 3.05 13.50 1.63
CA LEU A 36 2.55 12.14 1.42
C LEU A 36 1.80 11.64 2.66
N ILE A 37 2.29 11.93 3.86
CA ILE A 37 1.66 11.52 5.12
C ILE A 37 0.30 12.20 5.29
N LEU A 38 0.24 13.52 5.05
CA LEU A 38 -1.03 14.26 5.10
C LEU A 38 -2.03 13.73 4.06
N ASN A 39 -1.56 13.45 2.85
CA ASN A 39 -2.40 12.89 1.80
C ASN A 39 -2.89 11.47 2.14
N ALA A 40 -2.08 10.63 2.81
CA ALA A 40 -2.47 9.31 3.27
C ALA A 40 -3.54 9.36 4.37
N ILE A 41 -3.41 10.29 5.32
CA ILE A 41 -4.42 10.51 6.36
C ILE A 41 -5.74 10.97 5.73
N LEU A 42 -5.69 11.94 4.81
CA LEU A 42 -6.87 12.44 4.12
C LEU A 42 -7.54 11.34 3.28
N TYR A 43 -6.73 10.53 2.58
CA TYR A 43 -7.22 9.36 1.85
C TYR A 43 -7.92 8.36 2.78
N ALA A 44 -7.35 8.07 3.94
CA ALA A 44 -7.94 7.16 4.92
C ALA A 44 -9.30 7.66 5.44
N ILE A 45 -9.41 8.96 5.72
CA ILE A 45 -10.67 9.58 6.16
C ILE A 45 -11.72 9.49 5.05
N VAL A 46 -11.39 9.90 3.83
CA VAL A 46 -12.32 9.84 2.70
C VAL A 46 -12.76 8.40 2.42
N LYS A 47 -11.84 7.44 2.53
CA LYS A 47 -12.13 6.02 2.33
C LYS A 47 -13.06 5.45 3.41
N ALA A 48 -12.91 5.88 4.66
CA ALA A 48 -13.82 5.53 5.74
C ALA A 48 -15.23 6.09 5.51
N VAL A 49 -15.33 7.36 5.11
CA VAL A 49 -16.62 8.02 4.82
C VAL A 49 -17.29 7.37 3.60
N GLU A 50 -16.54 7.06 2.55
CA GLU A 50 -17.03 6.33 1.37
C GLU A 50 -17.62 4.97 1.77
N SER A 51 -16.92 4.20 2.59
CA SER A 51 -17.39 2.89 3.07
C SER A 51 -18.64 3.01 3.93
N PHE A 52 -18.69 4.01 4.81
CA PHE A 52 -19.87 4.29 5.61
C PHE A 52 -21.08 4.65 4.73
N ALA A 53 -20.90 5.55 3.79
CA ALA A 53 -21.96 6.00 2.89
C ALA A 53 -22.51 4.82 2.06
N LEU A 54 -21.65 3.98 1.50
CA LEU A 54 -22.05 2.80 0.71
C LEU A 54 -22.85 1.77 1.53
N LEU A 55 -22.55 1.62 2.82
CA LEU A 55 -23.26 0.66 3.69
C LEU A 55 -24.60 1.21 4.20
N TYR A 56 -24.64 2.48 4.60
CA TYR A 56 -25.83 3.08 5.20
C TYR A 56 -26.83 3.60 4.18
N PHE A 57 -26.39 3.98 2.98
CA PHE A 57 -27.25 4.53 1.95
C PHE A 57 -28.40 3.59 1.54
N PRO A 58 -28.19 2.30 1.24
CA PRO A 58 -29.28 1.36 0.94
C PRO A 58 -30.27 1.18 2.12
N LYS A 59 -29.77 1.21 3.38
CA LYS A 59 -30.61 1.15 4.57
C LYS A 59 -31.54 2.36 4.64
N TRP A 60 -31.02 3.57 4.42
CA TRP A 60 -31.82 4.80 4.45
C TRP A 60 -32.90 4.79 3.35
N ILE A 61 -32.58 4.29 2.15
CA ILE A 61 -33.58 4.13 1.09
C ILE A 61 -34.72 3.22 1.56
N LEU A 62 -34.40 2.06 2.14
CA LEU A 62 -35.38 1.11 2.65
C LEU A 62 -36.24 1.72 3.77
N ASP A 63 -35.64 2.46 4.70
CA ASP A 63 -36.37 3.10 5.81
C ASP A 63 -37.32 4.18 5.28
N VAL A 64 -36.99 4.90 4.22
CA VAL A 64 -37.90 5.84 3.54
C VAL A 64 -39.02 5.12 2.82
N LEU A 65 -38.74 4.06 2.06
CA LEU A 65 -39.74 3.29 1.33
C LEU A 65 -40.75 2.58 2.23
N LEU A 66 -40.31 2.19 3.44
CA LEU A 66 -41.18 1.58 4.46
C LEU A 66 -41.99 2.62 5.26
N GLY A 67 -41.93 3.91 4.89
CA GLY A 67 -42.65 4.98 5.58
C GLY A 67 -42.20 5.26 6.99
N ARG A 68 -41.01 4.76 7.37
CA ARG A 68 -40.44 4.98 8.72
C ARG A 68 -39.81 6.36 8.90
N LEU A 69 -39.58 7.07 7.81
CA LEU A 69 -38.97 8.38 7.78
C LEU A 69 -39.82 9.38 6.97
N SER A 70 -39.86 10.64 7.40
CA SER A 70 -40.67 11.69 6.76
C SER A 70 -40.18 12.05 5.37
N THR A 71 -41.09 12.58 4.54
CA THR A 71 -40.85 12.98 3.13
C THR A 71 -39.78 14.07 2.97
N ASP A 72 -39.50 14.86 4.01
CA ASP A 72 -38.41 15.86 3.98
C ASP A 72 -37.02 15.21 3.87
N LEU A 73 -36.95 13.95 4.20
CA LEU A 73 -35.72 13.13 4.04
C LEU A 73 -35.41 12.81 2.58
N LEU A 74 -36.33 12.97 1.63
CA LEU A 74 -36.06 12.78 0.20
C LEU A 74 -34.92 13.69 -0.29
N ILE A 75 -34.85 14.91 0.22
CA ILE A 75 -33.79 15.88 -0.10
C ILE A 75 -32.45 15.36 0.42
N TRP A 76 -32.42 14.86 1.68
CA TRP A 76 -31.22 14.28 2.28
C TRP A 76 -30.78 12.98 1.60
N LEU A 77 -31.73 12.19 1.10
CA LEU A 77 -31.50 11.01 0.30
C LEU A 77 -30.85 11.37 -1.04
N PHE A 78 -31.32 12.40 -1.71
CA PHE A 78 -30.74 12.88 -2.96
C PHE A 78 -29.32 13.43 -2.76
N LEU A 79 -29.10 14.22 -1.69
CA LEU A 79 -27.76 14.68 -1.30
C LEU A 79 -26.84 13.52 -0.93
N GLY A 80 -27.35 12.52 -0.25
CA GLY A 80 -26.62 11.29 0.06
C GLY A 80 -26.20 10.52 -1.19
N PHE A 81 -27.10 10.44 -2.17
CA PHE A 81 -26.81 9.81 -3.47
C PHE A 81 -25.72 10.57 -4.23
N ALA A 82 -25.81 11.90 -4.26
CA ALA A 82 -24.78 12.71 -4.87
C ALA A 82 -23.43 12.56 -4.15
N ALA A 83 -23.44 12.50 -2.81
CA ALA A 83 -22.22 12.26 -2.02
C ALA A 83 -21.60 10.90 -2.31
N VAL A 84 -22.39 9.82 -2.38
CA VAL A 84 -21.92 8.47 -2.72
C VAL A 84 -21.30 8.41 -4.12
N GLY A 85 -21.82 9.19 -5.08
CA GLY A 85 -21.26 9.30 -6.42
C GLY A 85 -19.96 10.11 -6.47
N ILE A 86 -19.84 11.15 -5.65
CA ILE A 86 -18.68 12.05 -5.64
C ILE A 86 -17.52 11.53 -4.79
N LEU A 87 -17.79 10.86 -3.68
CA LEU A 87 -16.76 10.35 -2.75
C LEU A 87 -15.73 9.40 -3.42
N PRO A 88 -16.12 8.43 -4.27
CA PRO A 88 -15.15 7.60 -4.98
C PRO A 88 -14.24 8.39 -5.91
N PHE A 89 -14.74 9.49 -6.50
CA PHE A 89 -13.91 10.37 -7.33
C PHE A 89 -12.83 11.06 -6.51
N PHE A 90 -13.19 11.62 -5.35
CA PHE A 90 -12.21 12.20 -4.42
C PHE A 90 -11.21 11.18 -3.89
N SER A 91 -11.68 10.00 -3.51
CA SER A 91 -10.85 8.88 -3.09
C SER A 91 -9.81 8.54 -4.15
N ARG A 92 -10.25 8.42 -5.42
CA ARG A 92 -9.38 8.15 -6.56
C ARG A 92 -8.38 9.27 -6.85
N MET A 93 -8.80 10.52 -6.73
CA MET A 93 -7.93 11.68 -6.91
C MET A 93 -6.82 11.72 -5.87
N LEU A 94 -7.16 11.49 -4.59
CA LEU A 94 -6.17 11.42 -3.50
C LEU A 94 -5.21 10.25 -3.68
N TYR A 95 -5.72 9.10 -4.10
CA TYR A 95 -4.91 7.92 -4.41
C TYR A 95 -3.90 8.21 -5.53
N ASN A 96 -4.35 8.77 -6.65
CA ASN A 96 -3.46 9.09 -7.78
C ASN A 96 -2.41 10.13 -7.41
N LYS A 97 -2.76 11.11 -6.58
CA LYS A 97 -1.82 12.10 -6.04
C LYS A 97 -0.79 11.45 -5.12
N GLY A 98 -1.22 10.54 -4.25
CA GLY A 98 -0.32 9.75 -3.39
C GLY A 98 0.64 8.89 -4.20
N PHE A 99 0.12 8.22 -5.24
CA PHE A 99 0.92 7.43 -6.18
C PHE A 99 2.03 8.26 -6.84
N ALA A 100 1.70 9.44 -7.37
CA ALA A 100 2.68 10.34 -7.97
C ALA A 100 3.77 10.79 -6.98
N MET A 101 3.39 11.05 -5.71
CA MET A 101 4.34 11.43 -4.65
C MET A 101 5.28 10.27 -4.28
N ILE A 102 4.80 9.03 -4.29
CA ILE A 102 5.61 7.83 -4.05
C ILE A 102 6.63 7.65 -5.16
N ILE A 103 6.21 7.77 -6.42
CA ILE A 103 7.13 7.71 -7.57
C ILE A 103 8.19 8.79 -7.47
N GLN A 104 7.82 10.04 -7.15
CA GLN A 104 8.79 11.12 -6.94
C GLN A 104 9.83 10.75 -5.87
N LEU A 105 9.40 10.18 -4.75
CA LEU A 105 10.31 9.73 -3.70
C LEU A 105 11.27 8.64 -4.19
N CYS A 106 10.76 7.68 -4.95
CA CYS A 106 11.59 6.62 -5.55
C CYS A 106 12.63 7.19 -6.53
N PHE A 107 12.29 8.23 -7.31
CA PHE A 107 13.25 8.92 -8.17
C PHE A 107 14.34 9.64 -7.36
N ILE A 108 14.00 10.30 -6.25
CA ILE A 108 14.99 10.94 -5.37
C ILE A 108 15.97 9.90 -4.78
N LEU A 109 15.46 8.73 -4.37
CA LEU A 109 16.29 7.64 -3.88
C LEU A 109 17.19 7.08 -4.99
N LEU A 110 16.67 6.95 -6.20
CA LEU A 110 17.41 6.47 -7.36
C LEU A 110 18.52 7.46 -7.78
N GLU A 111 18.23 8.76 -7.80
CA GLU A 111 19.20 9.82 -8.08
C GLU A 111 20.36 9.78 -7.08
N SER A 112 20.05 9.63 -5.79
CA SER A 112 21.06 9.46 -4.74
C SER A 112 21.93 8.22 -5.00
N HIS A 113 21.33 7.12 -5.43
CA HIS A 113 22.05 5.90 -5.77
C HIS A 113 22.94 6.08 -7.01
N GLN A 114 22.43 6.70 -8.07
CA GLN A 114 23.19 6.98 -9.30
C GLN A 114 24.39 7.91 -9.02
N SER A 115 24.19 8.95 -8.22
CA SER A 115 25.26 9.85 -7.80
C SER A 115 26.35 9.10 -7.03
N ALA A 116 25.97 8.16 -6.16
CA ALA A 116 26.93 7.31 -5.46
C ALA A 116 27.69 6.39 -6.42
N CYS A 117 27.03 5.82 -7.44
CA CYS A 117 27.69 5.00 -8.46
C CYS A 117 28.71 5.79 -9.28
N LEU A 118 28.38 7.03 -9.66
CA LEU A 118 29.27 7.91 -10.44
C LEU A 118 30.50 8.37 -9.63
N SER A 119 30.46 8.31 -8.31
CA SER A 119 31.59 8.64 -7.42
C SER A 119 32.53 7.45 -7.13
N VAL A 120 32.26 6.28 -7.70
CA VAL A 120 33.08 5.08 -7.52
C VAL A 120 34.29 5.13 -8.44
N ASP A 121 35.48 4.71 -7.93
CA ASP A 121 36.70 4.59 -8.74
C ASP A 121 36.49 3.65 -9.93
N TYR A 122 37.07 3.99 -11.07
CA TYR A 122 36.94 3.25 -12.32
C TYR A 122 37.33 1.76 -12.17
N GLU A 123 38.42 1.46 -11.45
CA GLU A 123 38.88 0.12 -11.15
C GLU A 123 37.81 -0.76 -10.48
N LYS A 124 36.95 -0.16 -9.63
CA LYS A 124 35.83 -0.86 -8.98
C LYS A 124 34.62 -1.04 -9.88
N MET A 125 34.48 -0.16 -10.89
CA MET A 125 33.42 -0.27 -11.90
C MET A 125 33.66 -1.43 -12.87
N GLU A 126 34.92 -1.78 -13.15
CA GLU A 126 35.30 -2.90 -14.01
C GLU A 126 35.12 -4.28 -13.32
N ALA A 127 34.84 -4.31 -12.01
CA ALA A 127 34.59 -5.55 -11.31
C ALA A 127 33.33 -6.26 -11.86
N GLU A 128 33.46 -7.54 -12.22
CA GLU A 128 32.41 -8.38 -12.82
C GLU A 128 31.06 -8.32 -12.07
N ASP A 129 31.09 -8.13 -10.77
CA ASP A 129 29.93 -8.01 -9.89
C ASP A 129 29.28 -6.62 -9.86
N PHE A 130 29.95 -5.57 -10.38
CA PHE A 130 29.49 -4.18 -10.17
C PHE A 130 28.16 -3.93 -10.85
N GLU A 131 28.02 -4.30 -12.10
CA GLU A 131 26.79 -4.13 -12.88
C GLU A 131 25.60 -4.85 -12.24
N ASN A 132 25.82 -6.09 -11.81
CA ASN A 132 24.80 -6.89 -11.11
C ASN A 132 24.34 -6.23 -9.78
N ARG A 133 25.26 -5.59 -9.06
CA ARG A 133 24.95 -4.86 -7.81
C ARG A 133 24.13 -3.61 -8.10
N VAL A 134 24.51 -2.82 -9.09
CA VAL A 134 23.76 -1.63 -9.53
C VAL A 134 22.36 -2.01 -9.97
N TYR A 135 22.24 -3.03 -10.83
CA TYR A 135 20.94 -3.50 -11.29
C TYR A 135 20.04 -4.01 -10.14
N SER A 136 20.61 -4.78 -9.22
CA SER A 136 19.88 -5.28 -8.03
C SER A 136 19.40 -4.15 -7.13
N ALA A 137 20.21 -3.10 -6.96
CA ALA A 137 19.84 -1.94 -6.17
C ALA A 137 18.73 -1.11 -6.84
N MET A 138 18.83 -0.87 -8.15
CA MET A 138 17.78 -0.20 -8.93
C MET A 138 16.45 -0.97 -8.85
N ARG A 139 16.49 -2.28 -9.04
CA ARG A 139 15.32 -3.16 -8.92
C ARG A 139 14.74 -3.18 -7.51
N GLY A 140 15.58 -2.99 -6.49
CA GLY A 140 15.15 -2.86 -5.10
C GLY A 140 14.38 -1.56 -4.80
N VAL A 141 14.65 -0.50 -5.56
CA VAL A 141 13.96 0.80 -5.40
C VAL A 141 12.70 0.86 -6.27
N MET A 142 12.82 0.60 -7.57
CA MET A 142 11.75 0.74 -8.56
C MET A 142 11.14 -0.62 -8.93
N ASN A 143 10.41 -1.21 -8.00
CA ASN A 143 9.62 -2.39 -8.27
C ASN A 143 8.27 -2.26 -7.59
N ASN A 144 7.22 -2.15 -8.39
CA ASN A 144 5.83 -1.91 -7.95
C ASN A 144 5.28 -3.04 -7.05
N THR A 145 5.91 -4.22 -7.03
CA THR A 145 5.42 -5.38 -6.26
C THR A 145 6.31 -5.77 -5.08
N THR A 146 7.64 -5.63 -5.21
CA THR A 146 8.61 -6.18 -4.26
C THR A 146 9.66 -5.19 -3.77
N GLY A 147 9.81 -4.02 -4.44
CA GLY A 147 10.77 -2.98 -4.09
C GLY A 147 10.25 -1.98 -3.05
N ALA A 148 11.04 -0.95 -2.80
CA ALA A 148 10.67 0.14 -1.91
C ALA A 148 9.36 0.82 -2.35
N GLU A 149 9.15 0.98 -3.65
CA GLU A 149 7.92 1.49 -4.25
C GLU A 149 6.70 0.66 -3.84
N GLY A 150 6.76 -0.68 -4.00
CA GLY A 150 5.66 -1.57 -3.63
C GLY A 150 5.33 -1.53 -2.14
N VAL A 151 6.36 -1.43 -1.27
CA VAL A 151 6.16 -1.28 0.18
C VAL A 151 5.49 0.05 0.51
N LEU A 152 5.92 1.15 -0.10
CA LEU A 152 5.32 2.47 0.12
C LEU A 152 3.86 2.54 -0.34
N HIS A 153 3.53 1.90 -1.48
CA HIS A 153 2.14 1.80 -1.92
C HIS A 153 1.28 1.05 -0.92
N ARG A 154 1.75 -0.07 -0.40
CA ARG A 154 1.02 -0.83 0.63
C ARG A 154 0.83 -0.03 1.92
N LEU A 155 1.88 0.64 2.39
CA LEU A 155 1.81 1.49 3.57
C LEU A 155 0.85 2.68 3.39
N TYR A 156 0.75 3.23 2.19
CA TYR A 156 -0.18 4.30 1.85
C TYR A 156 -1.65 3.82 1.85
N GLU A 157 -1.92 2.64 1.31
CA GLU A 157 -3.27 2.09 1.20
C GLU A 157 -3.81 1.54 2.53
N TRP A 158 -2.96 0.96 3.36
CA TRP A 158 -3.32 0.25 4.58
C TRP A 158 -4.21 1.05 5.54
N PRO A 159 -3.91 2.32 5.89
CA PRO A 159 -4.76 3.10 6.78
C PRO A 159 -6.19 3.25 6.26
N GLY A 160 -6.36 3.43 4.94
CA GLY A 160 -7.68 3.50 4.31
C GLY A 160 -8.47 2.20 4.41
N TYR A 161 -7.83 1.07 4.16
CA TYR A 161 -8.47 -0.25 4.29
C TYR A 161 -8.79 -0.60 5.73
N LEU A 162 -7.92 -0.27 6.68
CA LEU A 162 -8.19 -0.47 8.11
C LEU A 162 -9.39 0.36 8.58
N ALA A 163 -9.45 1.63 8.19
CA ALA A 163 -10.57 2.50 8.52
C ALA A 163 -11.89 1.97 7.92
N ALA A 164 -11.88 1.54 6.65
CA ALA A 164 -13.04 0.92 6.00
C ALA A 164 -13.47 -0.38 6.69
N LEU A 165 -12.52 -1.20 7.11
CA LEU A 165 -12.79 -2.45 7.85
C LEU A 165 -13.47 -2.18 9.19
N VAL A 166 -12.96 -1.22 9.97
CA VAL A 166 -13.56 -0.84 11.27
C VAL A 166 -14.99 -0.35 11.08
N VAL A 167 -15.24 0.52 10.10
CA VAL A 167 -16.58 1.00 9.77
C VAL A 167 -17.51 -0.15 9.37
N SER A 168 -17.03 -1.08 8.56
CA SER A 168 -17.82 -2.22 8.10
C SER A 168 -18.18 -3.17 9.25
N ILE A 169 -17.23 -3.48 10.14
CA ILE A 169 -17.47 -4.31 11.33
C ILE A 169 -18.51 -3.64 12.24
N TYR A 170 -18.35 -2.34 12.50
CA TYR A 170 -19.29 -1.58 13.33
C TYR A 170 -20.69 -1.61 12.74
N ALA A 171 -20.87 -1.39 11.44
CA ALA A 171 -22.16 -1.45 10.77
C ALA A 171 -22.80 -2.84 10.82
N LEU A 172 -22.01 -3.90 10.61
CA LEU A 172 -22.48 -5.28 10.70
C LEU A 172 -22.91 -5.68 12.13
N MET A 173 -22.17 -5.23 13.14
CA MET A 173 -22.51 -5.48 14.54
C MET A 173 -23.85 -4.83 14.94
N GLN A 174 -24.13 -3.64 14.41
CA GLN A 174 -25.42 -2.97 14.62
C GLN A 174 -26.60 -3.69 13.94
N ALA A 175 -26.35 -4.35 12.82
CA ALA A 175 -27.38 -5.10 12.11
C ALA A 175 -27.68 -6.43 12.80
N ASN A 176 -26.70 -7.29 12.96
CA ASN A 176 -26.80 -8.56 13.68
C ASN A 176 -25.38 -9.17 13.87
N VAL A 177 -25.06 -9.56 15.10
CA VAL A 177 -23.77 -10.19 15.45
C VAL A 177 -23.54 -11.49 14.67
N VAL A 178 -24.59 -12.26 14.41
CA VAL A 178 -24.49 -13.51 13.63
C VAL A 178 -24.04 -13.23 12.19
N LEU A 179 -24.53 -12.16 11.56
CA LEU A 179 -24.08 -11.74 10.22
C LEU A 179 -22.61 -11.33 10.21
N CYS A 180 -22.16 -10.65 11.26
CA CYS A 180 -20.74 -10.28 11.40
C CYS A 180 -19.85 -11.52 11.47
N LEU A 181 -20.21 -12.51 12.29
CA LEU A 181 -19.48 -13.78 12.38
C LEU A 181 -19.48 -14.55 11.07
N ALA A 182 -20.61 -14.64 10.39
CA ALA A 182 -20.72 -15.28 9.08
C ALA A 182 -19.81 -14.59 8.03
N ALA A 183 -19.80 -13.27 7.98
CA ALA A 183 -18.94 -12.50 7.09
C ALA A 183 -17.45 -12.73 7.37
N LEU A 184 -17.04 -12.80 8.64
CA LEU A 184 -15.66 -13.11 9.03
C LEU A 184 -15.26 -14.52 8.59
N VAL A 185 -16.12 -15.52 8.77
CA VAL A 185 -15.87 -16.90 8.34
C VAL A 185 -15.69 -16.95 6.81
N VAL A 186 -16.62 -16.36 6.05
CA VAL A 186 -16.55 -16.35 4.58
C VAL A 186 -15.26 -15.65 4.11
N THR A 187 -14.90 -14.51 4.71
CA THR A 187 -13.69 -13.78 4.36
C THR A 187 -12.43 -14.60 4.64
N THR A 188 -12.38 -15.27 5.79
CA THR A 188 -11.26 -16.14 6.19
C THR A 188 -11.11 -17.33 5.23
N VAL A 189 -12.21 -17.96 4.86
CA VAL A 189 -12.23 -19.07 3.89
C VAL A 189 -11.76 -18.59 2.52
N ASN A 190 -12.27 -17.46 2.01
CA ASN A 190 -11.83 -16.88 0.74
C ASN A 190 -10.34 -16.54 0.74
N TYR A 191 -9.83 -15.99 1.84
CA TYR A 191 -8.40 -15.70 1.99
C TYR A 191 -7.57 -16.99 1.93
N ALA A 192 -7.97 -18.02 2.68
CA ALA A 192 -7.27 -19.32 2.69
C ALA A 192 -7.26 -20.00 1.32
N LEU A 193 -8.39 -19.93 0.59
CA LEU A 193 -8.50 -20.44 -0.78
C LEU A 193 -7.61 -19.65 -1.75
N GLY A 194 -7.59 -18.33 -1.63
CA GLY A 194 -6.72 -17.45 -2.42
C GLY A 194 -5.22 -17.75 -2.22
N GLN A 195 -4.80 -17.94 -0.98
CA GLN A 195 -3.42 -18.33 -0.66
C GLN A 195 -3.05 -19.70 -1.27
N ARG A 196 -3.94 -20.69 -1.19
CA ARG A 196 -3.72 -22.00 -1.81
C ARG A 196 -3.62 -21.93 -3.33
N ALA A 197 -4.46 -21.11 -3.96
CA ALA A 197 -4.42 -20.90 -5.42
C ALA A 197 -3.11 -20.19 -5.86
N ALA A 198 -2.66 -19.19 -5.11
CA ALA A 198 -1.38 -18.50 -5.36
C ALA A 198 -0.18 -19.44 -5.21
N ALA A 199 -0.17 -20.27 -4.17
CA ALA A 199 0.87 -21.27 -3.96
C ALA A 199 0.96 -22.32 -5.09
N ARG A 200 -0.18 -22.72 -5.66
CA ARG A 200 -0.21 -23.64 -6.82
C ARG A 200 0.37 -22.98 -8.08
N LYS A 201 0.02 -21.73 -8.37
CA LYS A 201 0.56 -20.98 -9.52
C LYS A 201 2.08 -20.79 -9.42
N GLY A 202 2.60 -20.49 -8.23
CA GLY A 202 4.05 -20.37 -8.00
C GLY A 202 4.84 -21.66 -8.19
N LYS A 203 4.23 -22.84 -7.97
CA LYS A 203 4.86 -24.13 -8.26
C LYS A 203 4.88 -24.44 -9.77
N SER A 204 3.84 -24.10 -10.52
CA SER A 204 3.76 -24.29 -11.95
C SER A 204 4.77 -23.45 -12.73
N GLN A 205 5.05 -22.23 -12.28
CA GLN A 205 6.06 -21.35 -12.91
C GLN A 205 7.52 -21.75 -12.65
N LYS A 206 7.78 -22.59 -11.67
CA LYS A 206 9.14 -23.11 -11.39
C LYS A 206 9.48 -24.39 -12.16
N GLN A 207 8.53 -24.95 -12.89
CA GLN A 207 8.67 -26.16 -13.69
C GLN A 207 8.81 -25.90 -15.20
N LEU A 208 8.70 -24.64 -15.61
CA LEU A 208 9.02 -24.12 -16.95
C LEU A 208 10.37 -23.40 -16.94
#